data_f1d2cc9728364e2e8e6c129b7ae86fbf
#
_entry.id   f1d2cc9728364e2e8e6c129b7ae86fbf
#
_cell.length_a   1.000
_cell.length_b   1.000
_cell.length_c   1.000
_cell.angle_alpha   90.00
_cell.angle_beta   90.00
_cell.angle_gamma   90.00
#
_symmetry.space_group_name_H-M   'P 1'
#
loop_
_entity.id
_entity.type
_entity.pdbx_description
1 polymer ?
#
loop_
_entity_poly.entity_id
_entity_poly.type
_entity_poly.pdbx_seq_one_letter_code
_entity_poly.pdbx_strand_id
1 'polypeptide(L)'
;KTIAEVDDSFSKYRLSEAMMAVYKLFWDEFSSWFLEIIKPAYGQGIHSTVRNAAICYFDNLLRLLHPFMPFITEELWQQMYEREEGESIMVCPLSMDTHVDSEMIQQFEVVKEVISNVRSIRLQKNIAQKETLELQVVGENPVDAFNLVVMKMCNLSAIDVVDTKTEGAASFMVGTTEYAVPLGNMIDVEAEIARMEVELKHKEGFLQGVMKKLSNEKFV
;
A
#
# COMPACT_ATOMS: atom_id res chain seq x y z
N LYS A 1 10.16 10.15 11.22
CA LYS A 1 9.62 9.06 12.05
C LYS A 1 10.62 7.92 12.12
N THR A 2 10.91 7.21 11.02
CA THR A 2 11.80 6.02 11.01
C THR A 2 13.21 6.30 11.53
N ILE A 3 13.79 7.47 11.21
CA ILE A 3 15.10 7.86 11.73
C ILE A 3 15.09 7.89 13.26
N ALA A 4 14.09 8.50 13.87
CA ALA A 4 13.97 8.56 15.33
C ALA A 4 13.76 7.16 15.94
N GLU A 5 13.02 6.27 15.26
CA GLU A 5 12.84 4.87 15.67
C GLU A 5 14.14 4.08 15.60
N VAL A 6 14.93 4.29 14.56
CA VAL A 6 16.25 3.68 14.38
C VAL A 6 17.21 4.17 15.48
N ASP A 7 17.26 5.49 15.75
CA ASP A 7 18.12 6.08 16.78
C ASP A 7 17.77 5.56 18.19
N ASP A 8 16.47 5.52 18.53
CA ASP A 8 15.99 4.93 19.78
C ASP A 8 16.39 3.44 19.91
N SER A 9 16.25 2.68 18.83
CA SER A 9 16.64 1.27 18.81
C SER A 9 18.13 1.06 18.97
N PHE A 10 18.96 1.89 18.31
CA PHE A 10 20.41 1.86 18.51
C PHE A 10 20.83 2.23 19.94
N SER A 11 20.20 3.25 20.53
CA SER A 11 20.47 3.67 21.91
C SER A 11 20.17 2.56 22.93
N LYS A 12 19.23 1.66 22.59
CA LYS A 12 18.84 0.50 23.39
C LYS A 12 19.53 -0.80 22.99
N TYR A 13 20.51 -0.75 22.09
CA TYR A 13 21.21 -1.92 21.52
C TYR A 13 20.29 -2.95 20.82
N ARG A 14 19.14 -2.49 20.31
CA ARG A 14 18.15 -3.33 19.61
C ARG A 14 18.38 -3.32 18.10
N LEU A 15 19.51 -3.84 17.67
CA LEU A 15 19.96 -3.76 16.28
C LEU A 15 18.99 -4.41 15.28
N SER A 16 18.34 -5.52 15.69
CA SER A 16 17.35 -6.19 14.83
C SER A 16 16.10 -5.34 14.62
N GLU A 17 15.66 -4.59 15.63
CA GLU A 17 14.52 -3.67 15.52
C GLU A 17 14.87 -2.49 14.61
N ALA A 18 16.07 -1.91 14.78
CA ALA A 18 16.58 -0.85 13.92
C ALA A 18 16.63 -1.30 12.45
N MET A 19 17.21 -2.46 12.18
CA MET A 19 17.27 -3.03 10.82
C MET A 19 15.87 -3.26 10.25
N MET A 20 14.94 -3.77 11.05
CA MET A 20 13.57 -4.02 10.59
C MET A 20 12.81 -2.73 10.26
N ALA A 21 13.04 -1.65 11.02
CA ALA A 21 12.45 -0.34 10.72
C ALA A 21 12.94 0.20 9.36
N VAL A 22 14.26 0.10 9.10
CA VAL A 22 14.83 0.49 7.80
C VAL A 22 14.34 -0.42 6.67
N TYR A 23 14.27 -1.73 6.91
CA TYR A 23 13.75 -2.70 5.93
C TYR A 23 12.31 -2.37 5.51
N LYS A 24 11.43 -2.10 6.49
CA LYS A 24 10.03 -1.72 6.20
C LYS A 24 9.97 -0.42 5.40
N LEU A 25 10.74 0.59 5.78
CA LEU A 25 10.78 1.85 5.05
C LEU A 25 11.22 1.63 3.60
N PHE A 26 12.25 0.82 3.38
CA PHE A 26 12.79 0.54 2.05
C PHE A 26 11.81 -0.31 1.21
N TRP A 27 11.34 -1.42 1.77
CA TRP A 27 10.57 -2.40 1.01
C TRP A 27 9.09 -2.03 0.91
N ASP A 28 8.47 -1.73 2.05
CA ASP A 28 7.02 -1.50 2.07
C ASP A 28 6.67 -0.10 1.58
N GLU A 29 7.36 0.94 2.06
CA GLU A 29 6.98 2.32 1.74
C GLU A 29 7.62 2.83 0.46
N PHE A 30 8.94 2.75 0.34
CA PHE A 30 9.64 3.28 -0.82
C PHE A 30 9.41 2.42 -2.07
N SER A 31 9.67 1.11 -1.98
CA SER A 31 9.63 0.23 -3.14
C SER A 31 8.21 -0.10 -3.57
N SER A 32 7.34 -0.50 -2.63
CA SER A 32 5.99 -0.98 -2.95
C SER A 32 4.99 0.14 -3.21
N TRP A 33 5.20 1.32 -2.61
CA TRP A 33 4.29 2.46 -2.79
C TRP A 33 4.90 3.59 -3.59
N PHE A 34 5.96 4.23 -3.08
CA PHE A 34 6.48 5.44 -3.69
C PHE A 34 6.93 5.23 -5.13
N LEU A 35 7.73 4.21 -5.42
CA LEU A 35 8.20 3.95 -6.79
C LEU A 35 7.05 3.62 -7.75
N GLU A 36 6.03 2.87 -7.30
CA GLU A 36 4.87 2.56 -8.16
C GLU A 36 3.99 3.81 -8.40
N ILE A 37 3.86 4.68 -7.41
CA ILE A 37 3.12 5.94 -7.57
C ILE A 37 3.81 6.86 -8.59
N ILE A 38 5.13 7.01 -8.53
CA ILE A 38 5.88 7.91 -9.43
C ILE A 38 6.20 7.31 -10.79
N LYS A 39 6.02 6.01 -10.97
CA LYS A 39 6.33 5.29 -12.22
C LYS A 39 5.57 5.90 -13.40
N PRO A 40 6.24 6.38 -14.46
CA PRO A 40 5.56 6.95 -15.61
C PRO A 40 4.81 5.87 -16.41
N ALA A 41 3.87 6.30 -17.25
CA ALA A 41 3.25 5.39 -18.22
C ALA A 41 4.32 4.83 -19.18
N TYR A 42 4.05 3.65 -19.72
CA TYR A 42 4.99 2.99 -20.63
C TYR A 42 5.37 3.89 -21.81
N GLY A 43 6.67 4.02 -22.07
CA GLY A 43 7.19 4.87 -23.12
C GLY A 43 7.26 6.38 -22.80
N GLN A 44 6.83 6.79 -21.59
CA GLN A 44 6.97 8.17 -21.13
C GLN A 44 8.15 8.35 -20.20
N GLY A 45 8.78 9.53 -20.24
CA GLY A 45 9.84 9.90 -19.31
C GLY A 45 9.27 10.34 -17.96
N ILE A 46 10.05 10.16 -16.91
CA ILE A 46 9.74 10.73 -15.59
C ILE A 46 10.13 12.22 -15.54
N HIS A 47 9.31 13.04 -14.91
CA HIS A 47 9.62 14.46 -14.73
C HIS A 47 10.87 14.64 -13.86
N SER A 48 11.75 15.58 -14.23
CA SER A 48 13.05 15.76 -13.56
C SER A 48 12.95 16.02 -12.06
N THR A 49 11.97 16.80 -11.62
CA THR A 49 11.71 17.06 -10.19
C THR A 49 11.40 15.78 -9.43
N VAL A 50 10.53 14.92 -9.98
CA VAL A 50 10.14 13.65 -9.36
C VAL A 50 11.32 12.69 -9.33
N ARG A 51 12.08 12.62 -10.44
CA ARG A 51 13.30 11.81 -10.50
C ARG A 51 14.32 12.25 -9.43
N ASN A 52 14.56 13.55 -9.32
CA ASN A 52 15.52 14.07 -8.36
C ASN A 52 15.07 13.82 -6.92
N ALA A 53 13.78 13.94 -6.62
CA ALA A 53 13.23 13.57 -5.32
C ALA A 53 13.44 12.07 -5.02
N ALA A 54 13.18 11.20 -5.99
CA ALA A 54 13.38 9.77 -5.84
C ALA A 54 14.85 9.42 -5.55
N ILE A 55 15.78 10.06 -6.27
CA ILE A 55 17.22 9.88 -6.06
C ILE A 55 17.63 10.37 -4.65
N CYS A 56 17.12 11.52 -4.22
CA CYS A 56 17.39 12.05 -2.87
C CYS A 56 16.87 11.11 -1.77
N TYR A 57 15.66 10.57 -1.92
CA TYR A 57 15.13 9.59 -0.97
C TYR A 57 15.93 8.29 -0.98
N PHE A 58 16.37 7.83 -2.15
CA PHE A 58 17.19 6.64 -2.25
C PHE A 58 18.57 6.83 -1.60
N ASP A 59 19.20 8.00 -1.78
CA ASP A 59 20.46 8.36 -1.10
C ASP A 59 20.31 8.27 0.42
N ASN A 60 19.25 8.86 0.98
CA ASN A 60 18.97 8.77 2.42
C ASN A 60 18.71 7.33 2.90
N LEU A 61 18.02 6.53 2.09
CA LEU A 61 17.80 5.11 2.41
C LEU A 61 19.11 4.30 2.42
N LEU A 62 20.02 4.57 1.47
CA LEU A 62 21.35 3.93 1.46
C LEU A 62 22.15 4.27 2.73
N ARG A 63 22.08 5.51 3.18
CA ARG A 63 22.74 5.95 4.43
C ARG A 63 22.15 5.27 5.66
N LEU A 64 20.83 5.09 5.71
CA LEU A 64 20.17 4.36 6.80
C LEU A 64 20.48 2.86 6.78
N LEU A 65 20.68 2.27 5.60
CA LEU A 65 21.02 0.86 5.43
C LEU A 65 22.52 0.59 5.66
N HIS A 66 23.38 1.59 5.49
CA HIS A 66 24.82 1.42 5.48
C HIS A 66 25.38 0.71 6.73
N PRO A 67 24.93 1.00 7.97
CA PRO A 67 25.39 0.28 9.15
C PRO A 67 25.15 -1.23 9.12
N PHE A 68 24.19 -1.70 8.33
CA PHE A 68 23.83 -3.11 8.22
C PHE A 68 24.40 -3.79 6.97
N MET A 69 24.59 -3.02 5.89
CA MET A 69 24.97 -3.53 4.57
C MET A 69 26.05 -2.63 3.93
N PRO A 70 27.24 -2.49 4.54
CA PRO A 70 28.22 -1.45 4.18
C PRO A 70 28.71 -1.54 2.75
N PHE A 71 28.96 -2.74 2.21
CA PHE A 71 29.58 -2.89 0.90
C PHE A 71 28.62 -2.52 -0.25
N ILE A 72 27.42 -3.07 -0.25
CA ILE A 72 26.47 -2.81 -1.34
C ILE A 72 25.97 -1.37 -1.32
N THR A 73 25.78 -0.78 -0.14
CA THR A 73 25.33 0.61 -0.03
C THR A 73 26.41 1.59 -0.46
N GLU A 74 27.67 1.34 -0.16
CA GLU A 74 28.82 2.12 -0.68
C GLU A 74 28.88 2.03 -2.20
N GLU A 75 28.83 0.82 -2.76
CA GLU A 75 28.89 0.61 -4.20
C GLU A 75 27.78 1.36 -4.94
N LEU A 76 26.53 1.22 -4.49
CA LEU A 76 25.40 1.91 -5.09
C LEU A 76 25.52 3.43 -4.94
N TRP A 77 25.95 3.91 -3.78
CA TRP A 77 26.12 5.33 -3.49
C TRP A 77 27.17 5.97 -4.37
N GLN A 78 28.28 5.28 -4.65
CA GLN A 78 29.34 5.73 -5.55
C GLN A 78 28.82 5.81 -7.00
N GLN A 79 27.95 4.90 -7.43
CA GLN A 79 27.38 4.88 -8.78
C GLN A 79 26.30 5.94 -9.02
N MET A 80 25.71 6.52 -7.97
CA MET A 80 24.64 7.51 -8.10
C MET A 80 25.10 8.84 -8.70
N TYR A 81 26.32 9.24 -8.41
CA TYR A 81 26.93 10.50 -8.85
C TYR A 81 28.43 10.32 -9.06
N GLU A 82 29.02 11.20 -9.90
CA GLU A 82 30.47 11.34 -9.93
C GLU A 82 30.95 11.89 -8.56
N ARG A 83 31.93 11.23 -7.98
CA ARG A 83 32.48 11.53 -6.68
C ARG A 83 33.97 11.80 -6.77
N GLU A 84 34.48 12.60 -5.83
CA GLU A 84 35.93 12.79 -5.71
C GLU A 84 36.59 11.56 -5.08
N GLU A 85 37.87 11.37 -5.35
CA GLU A 85 38.64 10.26 -4.78
C GLU A 85 38.67 10.39 -3.25
N GLY A 86 38.26 9.33 -2.55
CA GLY A 86 38.18 9.29 -1.09
C GLY A 86 36.84 9.68 -0.49
N GLU A 87 35.86 10.13 -1.30
CA GLU A 87 34.50 10.29 -0.79
C GLU A 87 33.88 8.91 -0.49
N SER A 88 33.24 8.79 0.67
CA SER A 88 32.57 7.56 1.11
C SER A 88 31.29 7.88 1.87
N ILE A 89 30.27 7.06 1.66
CA ILE A 89 29.01 7.13 2.42
C ILE A 89 29.24 6.99 3.93
N MET A 90 30.32 6.29 4.33
CA MET A 90 30.68 6.04 5.73
C MET A 90 30.89 7.32 6.53
N VAL A 91 31.44 8.36 5.90
CA VAL A 91 31.72 9.65 6.54
C VAL A 91 30.72 10.74 6.17
N CYS A 92 29.71 10.38 5.41
CA CYS A 92 28.71 11.32 4.92
C CYS A 92 27.63 11.56 6.00
N PRO A 93 27.34 12.82 6.38
CA PRO A 93 26.30 13.10 7.37
C PRO A 93 24.93 12.66 6.86
N LEU A 94 24.11 12.05 7.72
CA LEU A 94 22.71 11.81 7.44
C LEU A 94 21.96 13.14 7.49
N SER A 95 21.41 13.55 6.35
CA SER A 95 20.54 14.73 6.29
C SER A 95 19.21 14.41 6.94
N MET A 96 18.90 15.08 8.05
CA MET A 96 17.65 14.89 8.78
C MET A 96 16.72 16.06 8.48
N ASP A 97 15.72 15.84 7.66
CA ASP A 97 14.53 16.68 7.70
C ASP A 97 13.68 16.21 8.88
N THR A 98 13.47 17.10 9.83
CA THR A 98 12.70 16.83 11.05
C THR A 98 11.21 17.15 10.89
N HIS A 99 10.82 17.73 9.77
CA HIS A 99 9.42 18.03 9.50
C HIS A 99 8.65 16.73 9.22
N VAL A 100 7.65 16.46 10.04
CA VAL A 100 6.75 15.32 9.88
C VAL A 100 5.34 15.86 9.69
N ASP A 101 4.79 15.69 8.50
CA ASP A 101 3.38 15.93 8.23
C ASP A 101 2.58 14.69 8.65
N SER A 102 2.11 14.73 9.89
CA SER A 102 1.36 13.62 10.48
C SER A 102 -0.03 13.47 9.85
N GLU A 103 -0.63 14.55 9.39
CA GLU A 103 -1.94 14.52 8.75
C GLU A 103 -1.85 13.85 7.38
N MET A 104 -0.89 14.25 6.56
CA MET A 104 -0.64 13.60 5.26
C MET A 104 -0.33 12.10 5.41
N ILE A 105 0.45 11.72 6.43
CA ILE A 105 0.73 10.30 6.70
C ILE A 105 -0.56 9.55 7.03
N GLN A 106 -1.44 10.10 7.88
CA GLN A 106 -2.72 9.47 8.23
C GLN A 106 -3.64 9.35 7.01
N GLN A 107 -3.76 10.40 6.21
CA GLN A 107 -4.54 10.38 4.97
C GLN A 107 -4.00 9.30 4.01
N PHE A 108 -2.69 9.17 3.91
CA PHE A 108 -2.10 8.15 3.04
C PHE A 108 -2.34 6.72 3.55
N GLU A 109 -2.42 6.48 4.86
CA GLU A 109 -2.84 5.16 5.38
C GLU A 109 -4.28 4.83 4.93
N VAL A 110 -5.21 5.81 4.96
CA VAL A 110 -6.56 5.63 4.40
C VAL A 110 -6.51 5.31 2.90
N VAL A 111 -5.66 6.00 2.14
CA VAL A 111 -5.46 5.73 0.71
C VAL A 111 -4.99 4.29 0.47
N LYS A 112 -4.02 3.81 1.26
CA LYS A 112 -3.53 2.42 1.16
C LYS A 112 -4.65 1.41 1.42
N GLU A 113 -5.52 1.68 2.39
CA GLU A 113 -6.65 0.83 2.72
C GLU A 113 -7.70 0.81 1.61
N VAL A 114 -8.04 1.98 1.04
CA VAL A 114 -8.93 2.07 -0.14
C VAL A 114 -8.39 1.25 -1.30
N ILE A 115 -7.11 1.44 -1.66
CA ILE A 115 -6.47 0.69 -2.75
C ILE A 115 -6.49 -0.82 -2.50
N SER A 116 -6.22 -1.24 -1.26
CA SER A 116 -6.24 -2.65 -0.86
C SER A 116 -7.64 -3.26 -1.03
N ASN A 117 -8.68 -2.55 -0.61
CA ASN A 117 -10.06 -3.00 -0.74
C ASN A 117 -10.50 -3.10 -2.20
N VAL A 118 -10.19 -2.12 -3.05
CA VAL A 118 -10.50 -2.17 -4.49
C VAL A 118 -9.79 -3.36 -5.15
N ARG A 119 -8.53 -3.62 -4.81
CA ARG A 119 -7.78 -4.80 -5.30
C ARG A 119 -8.40 -6.11 -4.83
N SER A 120 -8.89 -6.15 -3.59
CA SER A 120 -9.59 -7.31 -3.03
C SER A 120 -10.89 -7.59 -3.76
N ILE A 121 -11.67 -6.54 -4.09
CA ILE A 121 -12.88 -6.67 -4.91
C ILE A 121 -12.54 -7.24 -6.29
N ARG A 122 -11.49 -6.72 -6.96
CA ARG A 122 -11.05 -7.26 -8.24
C ARG A 122 -10.73 -8.75 -8.17
N LEU A 123 -10.00 -9.15 -7.12
CA LEU A 123 -9.65 -10.56 -6.92
C LEU A 123 -10.89 -11.42 -6.65
N GLN A 124 -11.78 -10.99 -5.74
CA GLN A 124 -12.98 -11.71 -5.37
C GLN A 124 -13.96 -11.88 -6.55
N LYS A 125 -14.05 -10.86 -7.38
CA LYS A 125 -14.94 -10.84 -8.55
C LYS A 125 -14.27 -11.29 -9.84
N ASN A 126 -13.01 -11.73 -9.77
CA ASN A 126 -12.21 -12.19 -10.91
C ASN A 126 -12.11 -11.16 -12.05
N ILE A 127 -12.04 -9.88 -11.69
CA ILE A 127 -11.91 -8.77 -12.64
C ILE A 127 -10.43 -8.59 -13.02
N ALA A 128 -10.14 -8.65 -14.31
CA ALA A 128 -8.76 -8.51 -14.80
C ALA A 128 -8.20 -7.11 -14.48
N GLN A 129 -6.88 -7.03 -14.21
CA GLN A 129 -6.20 -5.76 -13.89
C GLN A 129 -6.30 -4.71 -15.01
N LYS A 130 -6.45 -5.15 -16.26
CA LYS A 130 -6.60 -4.28 -17.44
C LYS A 130 -7.99 -3.63 -17.55
N GLU A 131 -9.00 -4.22 -16.91
CA GLU A 131 -10.35 -3.68 -16.92
C GLU A 131 -10.40 -2.41 -16.08
N THR A 132 -10.98 -1.35 -16.62
CA THR A 132 -11.13 -0.08 -15.92
C THR A 132 -12.37 -0.11 -15.04
N LEU A 133 -12.27 0.33 -13.79
CA LEU A 133 -13.39 0.43 -12.86
C LEU A 133 -13.69 1.89 -12.55
N GLU A 134 -14.84 2.13 -11.94
CA GLU A 134 -15.22 3.39 -11.30
C GLU A 134 -15.28 3.18 -9.78
N LEU A 135 -15.02 4.24 -9.03
CA LEU A 135 -15.14 4.24 -7.57
C LEU A 135 -16.12 5.32 -7.16
N GLN A 136 -17.09 4.97 -6.36
CA GLN A 136 -18.02 5.89 -5.74
C GLN A 136 -17.65 6.10 -4.29
N VAL A 137 -17.67 7.34 -3.82
CA VAL A 137 -17.48 7.72 -2.41
C VAL A 137 -18.81 8.27 -1.92
N VAL A 138 -19.39 7.65 -0.92
CA VAL A 138 -20.68 8.06 -0.37
C VAL A 138 -20.47 9.17 0.66
N GLY A 139 -21.00 10.36 0.36
CA GLY A 139 -20.88 11.53 1.22
C GLY A 139 -19.64 12.36 0.91
N GLU A 140 -18.71 12.48 1.83
CA GLU A 140 -17.48 13.29 1.69
C GLU A 140 -16.27 12.42 1.41
N ASN A 141 -15.40 12.87 0.50
CA ASN A 141 -14.13 12.17 0.22
C ASN A 141 -13.00 12.74 1.09
N PRO A 142 -12.56 12.05 2.14
CA PRO A 142 -11.54 12.54 3.07
C PRO A 142 -10.13 12.55 2.45
N VAL A 143 -9.94 11.94 1.30
CA VAL A 143 -8.64 11.77 0.63
C VAL A 143 -8.65 12.24 -0.83
N ASP A 144 -9.44 13.25 -1.14
CA ASP A 144 -9.62 13.80 -2.50
C ASP A 144 -8.29 14.26 -3.13
N ALA A 145 -7.37 14.81 -2.34
CA ALA A 145 -6.03 15.18 -2.76
C ALA A 145 -5.23 14.01 -3.37
N PHE A 146 -5.58 12.77 -3.04
CA PHE A 146 -4.94 11.55 -3.53
C PHE A 146 -5.70 10.84 -4.65
N ASN A 147 -6.78 11.43 -5.17
CA ASN A 147 -7.60 10.80 -6.21
C ASN A 147 -6.79 10.28 -7.39
N LEU A 148 -5.83 11.06 -7.89
CA LEU A 148 -4.96 10.65 -8.99
C LEU A 148 -4.11 9.41 -8.64
N VAL A 149 -3.67 9.30 -7.40
CA VAL A 149 -2.92 8.13 -6.92
C VAL A 149 -3.81 6.91 -6.87
N VAL A 150 -5.00 7.02 -6.29
CA VAL A 150 -5.99 5.92 -6.20
C VAL A 150 -6.40 5.47 -7.61
N MET A 151 -6.72 6.41 -8.51
CA MET A 151 -7.08 6.11 -9.90
C MET A 151 -5.97 5.31 -10.59
N LYS A 152 -4.73 5.77 -10.48
CA LYS A 152 -3.57 5.10 -11.08
C LYS A 152 -3.34 3.70 -10.50
N MET A 153 -3.33 3.58 -9.17
CA MET A 153 -2.97 2.33 -8.48
C MET A 153 -4.05 1.25 -8.58
N CYS A 154 -5.28 1.67 -8.87
CA CYS A 154 -6.45 0.79 -9.02
C CYS A 154 -6.95 0.66 -10.45
N ASN A 155 -6.34 1.34 -11.44
CA ASN A 155 -6.82 1.43 -12.81
C ASN A 155 -8.30 1.85 -12.87
N LEU A 156 -8.59 3.05 -12.30
CA LEU A 156 -9.94 3.62 -12.32
C LEU A 156 -10.06 4.69 -13.41
N SER A 157 -11.26 4.77 -14.01
CA SER A 157 -11.62 5.86 -14.93
C SER A 157 -12.08 7.12 -14.21
N ALA A 158 -12.78 6.96 -13.09
CA ALA A 158 -13.33 8.07 -12.31
C ALA A 158 -13.43 7.71 -10.82
N ILE A 159 -13.47 8.76 -9.99
CA ILE A 159 -13.86 8.70 -8.58
C ILE A 159 -14.96 9.74 -8.41
N ASP A 160 -16.16 9.30 -8.14
CA ASP A 160 -17.35 10.14 -8.03
C ASP A 160 -17.85 10.19 -6.58
N VAL A 161 -18.12 11.41 -6.11
CA VAL A 161 -18.78 11.62 -4.83
C VAL A 161 -20.29 11.56 -5.05
N VAL A 162 -20.97 10.69 -4.33
CA VAL A 162 -22.40 10.41 -4.49
C VAL A 162 -23.12 10.47 -3.14
N ASP A 163 -24.41 10.81 -3.14
CA ASP A 163 -25.22 10.73 -1.92
C ASP A 163 -25.61 9.30 -1.57
N THR A 164 -25.81 8.47 -2.59
CA THR A 164 -26.17 7.06 -2.46
C THR A 164 -25.43 6.23 -3.49
N LYS A 165 -24.93 5.06 -3.08
CA LYS A 165 -24.25 4.13 -3.97
C LYS A 165 -25.19 3.55 -5.03
N THR A 166 -24.61 3.18 -6.16
CA THR A 166 -25.34 2.44 -7.21
C THR A 166 -25.80 1.09 -6.69
N GLU A 167 -27.03 0.69 -7.04
CA GLU A 167 -27.59 -0.61 -6.68
C GLU A 167 -26.74 -1.74 -7.29
N GLY A 168 -26.45 -2.76 -6.49
CA GLY A 168 -25.59 -3.88 -6.90
C GLY A 168 -24.09 -3.57 -6.91
N ALA A 169 -23.64 -2.39 -6.48
CA ALA A 169 -22.22 -2.10 -6.34
C ALA A 169 -21.59 -2.89 -5.18
N ALA A 170 -20.36 -3.35 -5.36
CA ALA A 170 -19.58 -3.91 -4.26
C ALA A 170 -19.10 -2.79 -3.36
N SER A 171 -19.51 -2.78 -2.10
CA SER A 171 -19.15 -1.72 -1.15
C SER A 171 -18.24 -2.21 -0.04
N PHE A 172 -17.46 -1.28 0.51
CA PHE A 172 -16.58 -1.48 1.65
C PHE A 172 -16.46 -0.19 2.46
N MET A 173 -16.09 -0.32 3.72
CA MET A 173 -15.88 0.82 4.62
C MET A 173 -14.40 1.03 4.85
N VAL A 174 -13.96 2.29 4.84
CA VAL A 174 -12.66 2.70 5.36
C VAL A 174 -12.89 3.83 6.36
N GLY A 175 -12.58 3.57 7.61
CA GLY A 175 -12.99 4.46 8.68
C GLY A 175 -14.51 4.61 8.73
N THR A 176 -15.00 5.84 8.58
CA THR A 176 -16.43 6.18 8.57
C THR A 176 -17.00 6.38 7.16
N THR A 177 -16.17 6.32 6.12
CA THR A 177 -16.57 6.58 4.73
C THR A 177 -16.88 5.28 4.01
N GLU A 178 -18.03 5.22 3.35
CA GLU A 178 -18.41 4.12 2.48
C GLU A 178 -17.91 4.37 1.06
N TYR A 179 -17.25 3.36 0.51
CA TYR A 179 -16.80 3.31 -0.87
C TYR A 179 -17.54 2.20 -1.61
N ALA A 180 -17.86 2.42 -2.87
CA ALA A 180 -18.56 1.43 -3.69
C ALA A 180 -17.96 1.35 -5.09
N VAL A 181 -17.82 0.15 -5.60
CA VAL A 181 -17.39 -0.13 -6.96
C VAL A 181 -18.59 -0.62 -7.75
N PRO A 182 -19.15 0.19 -8.67
CA PRO A 182 -20.21 -0.26 -9.57
C PRO A 182 -19.68 -1.36 -10.47
N LEU A 183 -20.31 -2.52 -10.43
CA LEU A 183 -19.83 -3.69 -11.16
C LEU A 183 -20.58 -3.88 -12.49
N GLY A 184 -21.74 -3.23 -12.66
CA GLY A 184 -22.52 -3.25 -13.90
C GLY A 184 -22.66 -4.66 -14.48
N ASN A 185 -22.37 -4.79 -15.77
CA ASN A 185 -22.40 -6.06 -16.50
C ASN A 185 -21.05 -6.83 -16.45
N MET A 186 -20.11 -6.42 -15.57
CA MET A 186 -18.79 -7.06 -15.47
C MET A 186 -18.81 -8.38 -14.71
N ILE A 187 -19.94 -8.72 -14.08
CA ILE A 187 -20.13 -9.95 -13.33
C ILE A 187 -21.20 -10.80 -14.03
N ASP A 188 -20.86 -12.05 -14.27
CA ASP A 188 -21.84 -13.08 -14.53
C ASP A 188 -22.59 -13.38 -13.23
N VAL A 189 -23.78 -12.78 -13.10
CA VAL A 189 -24.61 -12.87 -11.89
C VAL A 189 -25.00 -14.32 -11.60
N GLU A 190 -25.25 -15.13 -12.62
CA GLU A 190 -25.63 -16.54 -12.46
C GLU A 190 -24.44 -17.36 -11.92
N ALA A 191 -23.25 -17.14 -12.47
CA ALA A 191 -22.04 -17.81 -11.99
C ALA A 191 -21.67 -17.37 -10.55
N GLU A 192 -21.88 -16.11 -10.19
CA GLU A 192 -21.62 -15.61 -8.84
C GLU A 192 -22.63 -16.14 -7.82
N ILE A 193 -23.91 -16.23 -8.17
CA ILE A 193 -24.93 -16.86 -7.32
C ILE A 193 -24.58 -18.32 -7.08
N ALA A 194 -24.25 -19.08 -8.12
CA ALA A 194 -23.87 -20.48 -8.00
C ALA A 194 -22.62 -20.66 -7.09
N ARG A 195 -21.64 -19.77 -7.20
CA ARG A 195 -20.45 -19.78 -6.33
C ARG A 195 -20.80 -19.50 -4.87
N MET A 196 -21.65 -18.48 -4.63
CA MET A 196 -22.08 -18.13 -3.26
C MET A 196 -22.92 -19.23 -2.63
N GLU A 197 -23.76 -19.92 -3.38
CA GLU A 197 -24.54 -21.08 -2.90
C GLU A 197 -23.64 -22.24 -2.47
N VAL A 198 -22.58 -22.53 -3.22
CA VAL A 198 -21.59 -23.54 -2.88
C VAL A 198 -20.85 -23.15 -1.60
N GLU A 199 -20.43 -21.89 -1.47
CA GLU A 199 -19.75 -21.39 -0.29
C GLU A 199 -20.66 -21.41 0.95
N LEU A 200 -21.92 -21.02 0.80
CA LEU A 200 -22.94 -21.08 1.85
C LEU A 200 -23.09 -22.51 2.36
N LYS A 201 -23.28 -23.45 1.46
CA LYS A 201 -23.41 -24.88 1.80
C LYS A 201 -22.18 -25.42 2.52
N HIS A 202 -20.99 -24.99 2.12
CA HIS A 202 -19.74 -25.36 2.81
C HIS A 202 -19.69 -24.78 4.22
N LYS A 203 -20.05 -23.51 4.40
CA LYS A 203 -20.08 -22.84 5.72
C LYS A 203 -21.15 -23.45 6.64
N GLU A 204 -22.31 -23.77 6.10
CA GLU A 204 -23.37 -24.48 6.86
C GLU A 204 -22.91 -25.86 7.32
N GLY A 205 -22.26 -26.63 6.45
CA GLY A 205 -21.67 -27.92 6.82
C GLY A 205 -20.60 -27.81 7.89
N PHE A 206 -19.74 -26.79 7.79
CA PHE A 206 -18.75 -26.48 8.82
C PHE A 206 -19.40 -26.12 10.15
N LEU A 207 -20.40 -25.23 10.13
CA LEU A 207 -21.14 -24.82 11.33
C LEU A 207 -21.81 -26.03 12.01
N GLN A 208 -22.47 -26.88 11.23
CA GLN A 208 -23.07 -28.11 11.76
C GLN A 208 -22.02 -29.03 12.40
N GLY A 209 -20.83 -29.15 11.79
CA GLY A 209 -19.71 -29.92 12.34
C GLY A 209 -19.22 -29.34 13.67
N VAL A 210 -19.11 -28.03 13.79
CA VAL A 210 -18.72 -27.33 15.03
C VAL A 210 -19.79 -27.52 16.11
N MET A 211 -21.07 -27.30 15.76
CA MET A 211 -22.18 -27.49 16.70
C MET A 211 -22.25 -28.93 17.23
N LYS A 212 -22.02 -29.93 16.36
CA LYS A 212 -21.95 -31.34 16.77
C LYS A 212 -20.78 -31.62 17.71
N LYS A 213 -19.64 -30.93 17.53
CA LYS A 213 -18.49 -31.04 18.46
C LYS A 213 -18.81 -30.40 19.81
N LEU A 214 -19.41 -29.19 19.80
CA LEU A 214 -19.78 -28.49 21.03
C LEU A 214 -20.89 -29.17 21.82
N SER A 215 -21.78 -29.92 21.19
CA SER A 215 -22.84 -30.69 21.85
C SER A 215 -22.34 -32.02 22.42
N ASN A 216 -21.09 -32.37 22.19
CA ASN A 216 -20.51 -33.61 22.74
C ASN A 216 -19.85 -33.31 24.10
N GLU A 217 -20.48 -33.76 25.20
CA GLU A 217 -20.02 -33.58 26.59
C GLU A 217 -18.58 -34.06 26.86
N LYS A 218 -18.02 -34.90 25.97
CA LYS A 218 -16.63 -35.37 26.08
C LYS A 218 -15.62 -34.39 25.45
N PHE A 219 -16.06 -33.30 24.85
CA PHE A 219 -15.21 -32.36 24.11
C PHE A 219 -15.10 -30.99 24.82
N VAL A 220 -15.89 -30.75 25.85
CA VAL A 220 -15.89 -29.58 26.72
C VAL A 220 -15.17 -29.91 28.03
#